data_0d23bffcd00f1c1036a3a0d0f59e84d7
#
_entry.id   0d23bffcd00f1c1036a3a0d0f59e84d7
#
_cell.length_a   1.000
_cell.length_b   1.000
_cell.length_c   1.000
_cell.angle_alpha   90.00
_cell.angle_beta   90.00
_cell.angle_gamma   90.00
#
_symmetry.space_group_name_H-M   'P 1'
#
loop_
_entity.id
_entity.type
_entity.pdbx_description
1 polymer ?
#
loop_
_entity_poly.entity_id
_entity_poly.type
_entity_poly.pdbx_seq_one_letter_code
_entity_poly.pdbx_strand_id
1 'polypeptide(L)'
;MSPNTPADQGDAQATAHITAQNLLIPTIKAWQIYLDDQANSPHTVKAFTADVRLLASYLPPDRALGKITTSDLNNFLDWMQNSRGVPCSPKTLARRITSLKAFFRWLHQNGVVLIDPAEKVLQKSVISPLPQVLTPNEEQAVLDAADAHRRAAKPDTRPYALVALLLSTGIKKGECLGLSLNHIDLEAPNGPLIFVRYASPQHRYKERKIDLPETWLPAYREYKAQYDLSDQLFPWSQRRLEYLLEDLGEEAGLNKHLSFDMCRWTCALKDWQSEIDRNKIRQKLGISKIQWREVSMKLERLSQG
;
A
#
# COMPACT_ATOMS: atom_id res chain seq x y z
N MET A 1 20.76 33.92 16.70
CA MET A 1 19.30 34.14 16.57
C MET A 1 18.82 33.29 15.41
N SER A 2 18.31 32.09 15.72
CA SER A 2 17.72 31.20 14.70
C SER A 2 16.25 31.52 14.52
N PRO A 3 15.70 31.56 13.31
CA PRO A 3 14.29 31.87 13.11
C PRO A 3 13.42 30.68 13.54
N ASN A 4 12.48 30.93 14.44
CA ASN A 4 11.40 30.01 14.79
C ASN A 4 10.59 29.65 13.55
N THR A 5 10.51 28.36 13.26
CA THR A 5 9.72 27.80 12.17
C THR A 5 8.24 27.79 12.56
N PRO A 6 7.28 28.14 11.69
CA PRO A 6 5.85 28.22 12.02
C PRO A 6 5.17 26.91 12.44
N ALA A 7 5.84 25.75 12.30
CA ALA A 7 5.33 24.44 12.69
C ALA A 7 5.15 24.25 14.21
N ASP A 8 5.86 25.02 15.02
CA ASP A 8 5.89 24.85 16.48
C ASP A 8 4.64 25.45 17.19
N GLN A 9 3.90 26.35 16.54
CA GLN A 9 2.75 27.02 17.16
C GLN A 9 1.41 26.23 16.98
N GLY A 10 1.26 25.44 15.92
CA GLY A 10 0.06 24.62 15.68
C GLY A 10 -0.04 23.43 16.63
N ASP A 11 1.08 22.77 16.90
CA ASP A 11 1.16 21.61 17.79
C ASP A 11 0.84 21.98 19.26
N ALA A 12 1.26 23.16 19.71
CA ALA A 12 0.98 23.64 21.05
C ALA A 12 -0.51 23.94 21.31
N GLN A 13 -1.27 24.34 20.28
CA GLN A 13 -2.70 24.61 20.42
C GLN A 13 -3.56 23.37 20.47
N ALA A 14 -3.24 22.32 19.69
CA ALA A 14 -4.01 21.07 19.67
C ALA A 14 -3.86 20.26 20.97
N THR A 15 -2.74 20.45 21.69
CA THR A 15 -2.43 19.75 22.95
C THR A 15 -2.67 20.58 24.20
N ALA A 16 -2.96 21.88 24.07
CA ALA A 16 -3.06 22.85 25.18
C ALA A 16 -4.07 22.47 26.31
N HIS A 17 -4.94 21.50 26.06
CA HIS A 17 -5.93 20.99 27.00
C HIS A 17 -5.78 19.50 27.35
N ILE A 18 -4.74 18.81 26.86
CA ILE A 18 -4.53 17.39 27.14
C ILE A 18 -3.54 17.26 28.31
N THR A 19 -3.95 16.50 29.32
CA THR A 19 -3.15 16.23 30.52
C THR A 19 -3.02 14.72 30.75
N ALA A 20 -2.14 14.32 31.66
CA ALA A 20 -1.98 12.91 32.06
C ALA A 20 -3.25 12.27 32.63
N GLN A 21 -4.23 13.07 33.06
CA GLN A 21 -5.52 12.60 33.60
C GLN A 21 -6.57 12.33 32.53
N ASN A 22 -6.35 12.78 31.30
CA ASN A 22 -7.28 12.55 30.21
C ASN A 22 -7.33 11.06 29.83
N LEU A 23 -8.47 10.67 29.22
CA LEU A 23 -8.68 9.33 28.71
C LEU A 23 -8.20 9.21 27.25
N LEU A 24 -7.94 7.98 26.80
CA LEU A 24 -7.47 7.70 25.44
C LEU A 24 -8.42 8.21 24.35
N ILE A 25 -9.73 7.92 24.46
CA ILE A 25 -10.69 8.20 23.37
C ILE A 25 -10.74 9.68 22.96
N PRO A 26 -10.91 10.65 23.90
CA PRO A 26 -10.86 12.09 23.54
C PRO A 26 -9.53 12.50 22.94
N THR A 27 -8.43 11.95 23.45
CA THR A 27 -7.07 12.28 23.02
C THR A 27 -6.76 11.80 21.59
N ILE A 28 -7.35 10.67 21.15
CA ILE A 28 -7.21 10.18 19.77
C ILE A 28 -7.71 11.20 18.75
N LYS A 29 -8.76 11.96 19.08
CA LYS A 29 -9.30 12.98 18.18
C LYS A 29 -8.30 14.14 17.96
N ALA A 30 -7.65 14.60 19.02
CA ALA A 30 -6.60 15.61 18.91
C ALA A 30 -5.37 15.08 18.15
N TRP A 31 -4.99 13.82 18.40
CA TRP A 31 -3.90 13.20 17.65
C TRP A 31 -4.24 13.00 16.17
N GLN A 32 -5.50 12.76 15.84
CA GLN A 32 -5.94 12.70 14.44
C GLN A 32 -5.69 14.04 13.73
N ILE A 33 -6.08 15.16 14.37
CA ILE A 33 -5.83 16.51 13.85
C ILE A 33 -4.33 16.72 13.64
N TYR A 34 -3.51 16.40 14.64
CA TYR A 34 -2.06 16.46 14.52
C TYR A 34 -1.52 15.68 13.33
N LEU A 35 -1.99 14.42 13.13
CA LEU A 35 -1.55 13.59 11.99
C LEU A 35 -1.95 14.19 10.65
N ASP A 36 -3.13 14.81 10.56
CA ASP A 36 -3.61 15.49 9.35
C ASP A 36 -2.74 16.72 9.05
N ASP A 37 -2.39 17.52 10.09
CA ASP A 37 -1.51 18.70 9.98
C ASP A 37 -0.09 18.31 9.56
N GLN A 38 0.39 17.14 9.96
CA GLN A 38 1.67 16.58 9.51
C GLN A 38 1.61 16.01 8.07
N ALA A 39 0.56 16.29 7.32
CA ALA A 39 0.34 15.84 5.94
C ALA A 39 0.46 14.31 5.76
N ASN A 40 0.09 13.54 6.78
CA ASN A 40 -0.01 12.10 6.64
C ASN A 40 -1.13 11.71 5.67
N SER A 41 -0.97 10.58 4.97
CA SER A 41 -2.03 10.11 4.08
C SER A 41 -3.30 9.78 4.86
N PRO A 42 -4.52 10.00 4.31
CA PRO A 42 -5.78 9.63 4.98
C PRO A 42 -5.83 8.17 5.41
N HIS A 43 -5.19 7.27 4.64
CA HIS A 43 -5.06 5.85 5.00
C HIS A 43 -4.18 5.65 6.24
N THR A 44 -3.08 6.39 6.36
CA THR A 44 -2.19 6.34 7.54
C THR A 44 -2.94 6.85 8.77
N VAL A 45 -3.58 8.01 8.68
CA VAL A 45 -4.36 8.60 9.77
C VAL A 45 -5.44 7.64 10.26
N LYS A 46 -6.25 7.09 9.32
CA LYS A 46 -7.29 6.10 9.64
C LYS A 46 -6.72 4.86 10.30
N ALA A 47 -5.62 4.31 9.79
CA ALA A 47 -5.02 3.09 10.33
C ALA A 47 -4.44 3.34 11.74
N PHE A 48 -3.69 4.41 11.92
CA PHE A 48 -3.03 4.74 13.18
C PHE A 48 -4.05 5.03 14.28
N THR A 49 -5.06 5.86 14.00
CA THR A 49 -6.12 6.15 14.97
C THR A 49 -6.96 4.93 15.31
N ALA A 50 -7.21 4.03 14.35
CA ALA A 50 -7.90 2.76 14.61
C ALA A 50 -7.09 1.84 15.52
N ASP A 51 -5.76 1.81 15.39
CA ASP A 51 -4.90 0.99 16.25
C ASP A 51 -4.91 1.48 17.71
N VAL A 52 -4.90 2.81 17.93
CA VAL A 52 -4.98 3.38 19.29
C VAL A 52 -6.40 3.21 19.88
N ARG A 53 -7.46 3.30 19.05
CA ARG A 53 -8.82 2.95 19.49
C ARG A 53 -8.93 1.50 19.94
N LEU A 54 -8.23 0.60 19.26
CA LEU A 54 -8.20 -0.82 19.66
C LEU A 54 -7.50 -0.99 21.01
N LEU A 55 -6.42 -0.26 21.30
CA LEU A 55 -5.83 -0.20 22.64
C LEU A 55 -6.83 0.31 23.67
N ALA A 56 -7.57 1.38 23.35
CA ALA A 56 -8.58 1.94 24.22
C ALA A 56 -9.73 0.97 24.54
N SER A 57 -10.07 0.06 23.61
CA SER A 57 -11.08 -0.97 23.83
C SER A 57 -10.57 -2.16 24.66
N TYR A 58 -9.27 -2.32 24.78
CA TYR A 58 -8.63 -3.36 25.59
C TYR A 58 -8.40 -2.91 27.04
N LEU A 59 -7.99 -1.66 27.22
CA LEU A 59 -7.75 -1.09 28.56
C LEU A 59 -9.07 -0.79 29.29
N PRO A 60 -9.04 -0.73 30.65
CA PRO A 60 -10.17 -0.23 31.41
C PRO A 60 -10.62 1.15 30.89
N PRO A 61 -11.93 1.43 30.77
CA PRO A 61 -12.44 2.65 30.16
C PRO A 61 -12.07 3.93 30.91
N ASP A 62 -11.75 3.83 32.20
CA ASP A 62 -11.32 4.91 33.09
C ASP A 62 -9.80 5.06 33.18
N ARG A 63 -9.03 4.31 32.39
CA ARG A 63 -7.57 4.36 32.41
C ARG A 63 -7.07 5.72 31.91
N ALA A 64 -6.48 6.51 32.82
CA ALA A 64 -5.86 7.78 32.50
C ALA A 64 -4.55 7.58 31.69
N LEU A 65 -4.23 8.53 30.78
CA LEU A 65 -3.03 8.49 29.95
C LEU A 65 -1.74 8.28 30.74
N GLY A 66 -1.57 9.04 31.82
CA GLY A 66 -0.37 8.97 32.66
C GLY A 66 -0.22 7.70 33.48
N LYS A 67 -1.26 6.83 33.49
CA LYS A 67 -1.23 5.53 34.18
C LYS A 67 -1.04 4.35 33.22
N ILE A 68 -0.90 4.61 31.93
CA ILE A 68 -0.63 3.54 30.94
C ILE A 68 0.86 3.23 31.00
N THR A 69 1.17 1.94 31.17
CA THR A 69 2.53 1.45 31.37
C THR A 69 3.01 0.62 30.17
N THR A 70 4.31 0.40 30.07
CA THR A 70 4.89 -0.54 29.09
C THR A 70 4.31 -1.95 29.23
N SER A 71 3.99 -2.38 30.47
CA SER A 71 3.34 -3.68 30.71
C SER A 71 1.94 -3.73 30.10
N ASP A 72 1.13 -2.68 30.24
CA ASP A 72 -0.18 -2.59 29.61
C ASP A 72 -0.09 -2.76 28.08
N LEU A 73 0.91 -2.12 27.47
CA LEU A 73 1.14 -2.20 26.02
C LEU A 73 1.60 -3.61 25.60
N ASN A 74 2.51 -4.24 26.34
CA ASN A 74 2.95 -5.59 26.05
C ASN A 74 1.81 -6.60 26.22
N ASN A 75 0.99 -6.48 27.25
CA ASN A 75 -0.18 -7.33 27.47
C ASN A 75 -1.22 -7.15 26.35
N PHE A 76 -1.44 -5.93 25.89
CA PHE A 76 -2.28 -5.68 24.72
C PHE A 76 -1.76 -6.34 23.45
N LEU A 77 -0.45 -6.27 23.20
CA LEU A 77 0.17 -6.88 22.02
C LEU A 77 0.12 -8.43 22.10
N ASP A 78 0.30 -9.00 23.28
CA ASP A 78 0.13 -10.43 23.50
C ASP A 78 -1.33 -10.87 23.29
N TRP A 79 -2.28 -10.13 23.86
CA TRP A 79 -3.71 -10.37 23.63
C TRP A 79 -4.07 -10.34 22.15
N MET A 80 -3.48 -9.41 21.40
CA MET A 80 -3.68 -9.29 19.96
C MET A 80 -3.21 -10.50 19.18
N GLN A 81 -2.14 -11.16 19.64
CA GLN A 81 -1.57 -12.33 18.99
C GLN A 81 -2.27 -13.63 19.39
N ASN A 82 -2.61 -13.78 20.69
CA ASN A 82 -2.92 -15.06 21.27
C ASN A 82 -4.37 -15.21 21.76
N SER A 83 -5.04 -14.12 22.11
CA SER A 83 -6.31 -14.20 22.88
C SER A 83 -7.50 -13.48 22.26
N ARG A 84 -7.29 -12.68 21.22
CA ARG A 84 -8.36 -11.86 20.60
C ARG A 84 -9.37 -12.69 19.80
N GLY A 85 -9.07 -13.93 19.45
CA GLY A 85 -9.90 -14.77 18.56
C GLY A 85 -9.81 -14.42 17.07
N VAL A 86 -9.17 -13.29 16.71
CA VAL A 86 -8.92 -12.89 15.32
C VAL A 86 -7.41 -12.83 15.11
N PRO A 87 -6.85 -13.70 14.24
CA PRO A 87 -5.41 -13.76 14.01
C PRO A 87 -4.83 -12.41 13.60
N CYS A 88 -3.72 -12.02 14.23
CA CYS A 88 -2.99 -10.82 13.88
C CYS A 88 -1.73 -11.17 13.11
N SER A 89 -1.68 -10.86 11.80
CA SER A 89 -0.48 -11.12 11.02
C SER A 89 0.73 -10.36 11.61
N PRO A 90 1.95 -10.91 11.49
CA PRO A 90 3.16 -10.24 11.96
C PRO A 90 3.33 -8.83 11.40
N LYS A 91 2.99 -8.61 10.14
CA LYS A 91 3.01 -7.29 9.49
C LYS A 91 2.02 -6.32 10.12
N THR A 92 0.81 -6.79 10.43
CA THR A 92 -0.20 -5.98 11.12
C THR A 92 0.23 -5.62 12.53
N LEU A 93 0.83 -6.56 13.26
CA LEU A 93 1.37 -6.33 14.60
C LEU A 93 2.48 -5.27 14.57
N ALA A 94 3.44 -5.40 13.65
CA ALA A 94 4.53 -4.42 13.49
C ALA A 94 3.99 -3.01 13.19
N ARG A 95 2.97 -2.88 12.34
CA ARG A 95 2.30 -1.59 12.08
C ARG A 95 1.65 -1.04 13.35
N ARG A 96 0.95 -1.86 14.14
CA ARG A 96 0.32 -1.43 15.40
C ARG A 96 1.34 -0.95 16.41
N ILE A 97 2.46 -1.64 16.55
CA ILE A 97 3.57 -1.17 17.40
C ILE A 97 4.05 0.20 16.94
N THR A 98 4.18 0.41 15.62
CA THR A 98 4.55 1.72 15.06
C THR A 98 3.53 2.80 15.40
N SER A 99 2.22 2.52 15.29
CA SER A 99 1.14 3.44 15.65
C SER A 99 1.17 3.82 17.14
N LEU A 100 1.36 2.83 18.03
CA LEU A 100 1.46 3.06 19.47
C LEU A 100 2.70 3.91 19.81
N LYS A 101 3.86 3.58 19.24
CA LYS A 101 5.09 4.37 19.45
C LYS A 101 4.93 5.80 18.95
N ALA A 102 4.26 6.03 17.81
CA ALA A 102 4.02 7.36 17.30
C ALA A 102 3.09 8.16 18.23
N PHE A 103 2.01 7.53 18.73
CA PHE A 103 1.06 8.17 19.63
C PHE A 103 1.69 8.56 20.98
N PHE A 104 2.35 7.63 21.66
CA PHE A 104 2.93 7.89 22.97
C PHE A 104 4.15 8.84 22.90
N ARG A 105 4.93 8.77 21.82
CA ARG A 105 5.99 9.76 21.56
C ARG A 105 5.41 11.16 21.41
N TRP A 106 4.31 11.33 20.67
CA TRP A 106 3.63 12.60 20.54
C TRP A 106 3.15 13.12 21.89
N LEU A 107 2.56 12.29 22.75
CA LEU A 107 2.16 12.67 24.11
C LEU A 107 3.36 13.09 24.97
N HIS A 108 4.46 12.35 24.89
CA HIS A 108 5.67 12.64 25.63
C HIS A 108 6.33 13.95 25.17
N GLN A 109 6.45 14.16 23.86
CA GLN A 109 7.02 15.39 23.28
C GLN A 109 6.22 16.65 23.64
N ASN A 110 4.91 16.50 23.86
CA ASN A 110 4.02 17.59 24.28
C ASN A 110 3.85 17.66 25.82
N GLY A 111 4.67 16.95 26.59
CA GLY A 111 4.66 17.02 28.05
C GLY A 111 3.44 16.42 28.73
N VAL A 112 2.56 15.72 28.00
CA VAL A 112 1.35 15.08 28.53
C VAL A 112 1.70 13.90 29.44
N VAL A 113 2.69 13.10 29.03
CA VAL A 113 3.24 12.00 29.84
C VAL A 113 4.72 12.24 30.09
N LEU A 114 5.17 11.99 31.33
CA LEU A 114 6.57 12.18 31.73
C LEU A 114 7.51 11.14 31.11
N ILE A 115 7.01 9.93 30.90
CA ILE A 115 7.77 8.81 30.35
C ILE A 115 6.94 8.23 29.19
N ASP A 116 7.59 7.97 28.06
CA ASP A 116 6.97 7.27 26.94
C ASP A 116 6.85 5.76 27.24
N PRO A 117 5.65 5.23 27.51
CA PRO A 117 5.49 3.81 27.84
C PRO A 117 5.75 2.89 26.63
N ALA A 118 5.73 3.44 25.41
CA ALA A 118 5.97 2.67 24.19
C ALA A 118 7.46 2.61 23.78
N GLU A 119 8.34 3.40 24.42
CA GLU A 119 9.76 3.43 24.09
C GLU A 119 10.38 2.05 24.15
N LYS A 120 10.16 1.31 25.24
CA LYS A 120 10.72 -0.02 25.52
C LYS A 120 9.93 -1.19 24.88
N VAL A 121 8.84 -0.91 24.17
CA VAL A 121 8.11 -1.94 23.44
C VAL A 121 8.98 -2.48 22.31
N LEU A 122 9.27 -3.77 22.36
CA LEU A 122 10.13 -4.42 21.36
C LEU A 122 9.39 -4.60 20.05
N GLN A 123 9.95 -4.07 18.99
CA GLN A 123 9.48 -4.29 17.62
C GLN A 123 10.34 -5.39 17.00
N LYS A 124 9.81 -6.61 16.96
CA LYS A 124 10.48 -7.71 16.26
C LYS A 124 10.50 -7.41 14.76
N SER A 125 11.66 -7.61 14.16
CA SER A 125 11.78 -7.59 12.71
C SER A 125 10.91 -8.71 12.12
N VAL A 126 10.02 -8.37 11.23
CA VAL A 126 9.13 -9.33 10.56
C VAL A 126 9.76 -9.70 9.24
N ILE A 127 10.17 -10.96 9.13
CA ILE A 127 10.53 -11.52 7.82
C ILE A 127 9.22 -11.72 7.07
N SER A 128 8.96 -10.87 6.07
CA SER A 128 7.81 -11.07 5.19
C SER A 128 8.00 -12.36 4.38
N PRO A 129 6.97 -13.20 4.24
CA PRO A 129 7.05 -14.39 3.39
C PRO A 129 7.39 -14.00 1.95
N LEU A 130 7.88 -14.96 1.19
CA LEU A 130 8.05 -14.76 -0.25
C LEU A 130 6.69 -14.43 -0.88
N PRO A 131 6.65 -13.46 -1.80
CA PRO A 131 5.42 -13.15 -2.52
C PRO A 131 5.05 -14.32 -3.45
N GLN A 132 3.75 -14.49 -3.64
CA GLN A 132 3.26 -15.40 -4.66
C GLN A 132 3.41 -14.74 -6.04
N VAL A 133 3.79 -15.54 -7.02
CA VAL A 133 3.96 -15.12 -8.42
C VAL A 133 3.26 -16.14 -9.33
N LEU A 134 2.94 -15.74 -10.54
CA LEU A 134 2.45 -16.64 -11.57
C LEU A 134 3.65 -17.35 -12.22
N THR A 135 3.51 -18.65 -12.48
CA THR A 135 4.36 -19.36 -13.41
C THR A 135 4.03 -18.95 -14.85
N PRO A 136 4.90 -19.22 -15.84
CA PRO A 136 4.58 -18.89 -17.23
C PRO A 136 3.27 -19.51 -17.74
N ASN A 137 2.96 -20.74 -17.33
CA ASN A 137 1.71 -21.41 -17.71
C ASN A 137 0.49 -20.77 -17.05
N GLU A 138 0.58 -20.38 -15.77
CA GLU A 138 -0.49 -19.68 -15.06
C GLU A 138 -0.70 -18.26 -15.62
N GLU A 139 0.39 -17.56 -15.98
CA GLU A 139 0.28 -16.26 -16.63
C GLU A 139 -0.46 -16.37 -17.97
N GLN A 140 -0.12 -17.37 -18.77
CA GLN A 140 -0.81 -17.61 -20.04
C GLN A 140 -2.29 -17.97 -19.82
N ALA A 141 -2.60 -18.85 -18.85
CA ALA A 141 -3.98 -19.22 -18.53
C ALA A 141 -4.82 -18.00 -18.10
N VAL A 142 -4.24 -17.09 -17.32
CA VAL A 142 -4.90 -15.82 -16.91
C VAL A 142 -5.16 -14.91 -18.12
N LEU A 143 -4.19 -14.81 -19.04
CA LEU A 143 -4.35 -14.01 -20.26
C LEU A 143 -5.39 -14.63 -21.19
N ASP A 144 -5.42 -15.97 -21.32
CA ASP A 144 -6.39 -16.69 -22.15
C ASP A 144 -7.81 -16.53 -21.59
N ALA A 145 -8.00 -16.66 -20.28
CA ALA A 145 -9.29 -16.42 -19.62
C ALA A 145 -9.75 -14.97 -19.85
N ALA A 146 -8.85 -14.00 -19.70
CA ALA A 146 -9.17 -12.59 -19.96
C ALA A 146 -9.51 -12.33 -21.45
N ASP A 147 -8.84 -12.99 -22.39
CA ASP A 147 -9.13 -12.88 -23.82
C ASP A 147 -10.46 -13.58 -24.19
N ALA A 148 -10.84 -14.63 -23.47
CA ALA A 148 -12.15 -15.26 -23.64
C ALA A 148 -13.30 -14.28 -23.32
N HIS A 149 -13.18 -13.45 -22.30
CA HIS A 149 -14.14 -12.37 -22.02
C HIS A 149 -14.20 -11.37 -23.17
N ARG A 150 -13.05 -11.01 -23.76
CA ARG A 150 -12.97 -10.07 -24.87
C ARG A 150 -13.67 -10.60 -26.13
N ARG A 151 -13.65 -11.92 -26.35
CA ARG A 151 -14.22 -12.59 -27.51
C ARG A 151 -15.60 -13.21 -27.28
N ALA A 152 -16.17 -13.05 -26.10
CA ALA A 152 -17.48 -13.58 -25.76
C ALA A 152 -18.60 -12.96 -26.60
N ALA A 153 -19.79 -13.62 -26.66
CA ALA A 153 -20.97 -13.08 -27.34
C ALA A 153 -21.41 -11.71 -26.80
N LYS A 154 -21.13 -11.43 -25.51
CA LYS A 154 -21.21 -10.11 -24.90
C LYS A 154 -19.80 -9.73 -24.43
N PRO A 155 -19.01 -9.06 -25.28
CA PRO A 155 -17.62 -8.79 -24.95
C PRO A 155 -17.46 -7.94 -23.69
N ASP A 156 -16.46 -8.28 -22.86
CA ASP A 156 -15.92 -7.42 -21.82
C ASP A 156 -14.40 -7.32 -21.97
N THR A 157 -13.93 -6.18 -22.41
CA THR A 157 -12.50 -5.95 -22.69
C THR A 157 -11.71 -5.52 -21.46
N ARG A 158 -12.36 -5.23 -20.31
CA ARG A 158 -11.71 -4.77 -19.06
C ARG A 158 -10.72 -5.78 -18.48
N PRO A 159 -11.08 -7.08 -18.33
CA PRO A 159 -10.18 -8.07 -17.74
C PRO A 159 -8.84 -8.11 -18.45
N TYR A 160 -8.86 -8.20 -19.78
CA TYR A 160 -7.64 -8.26 -20.57
C TYR A 160 -6.85 -6.95 -20.51
N ALA A 161 -7.50 -5.80 -20.70
CA ALA A 161 -6.85 -4.50 -20.63
C ALA A 161 -6.16 -4.28 -19.28
N LEU A 162 -6.79 -4.71 -18.17
CA LEU A 162 -6.24 -4.58 -16.83
C LEU A 162 -5.08 -5.55 -16.59
N VAL A 163 -5.30 -6.86 -16.76
CA VAL A 163 -4.31 -7.86 -16.37
C VAL A 163 -3.05 -7.78 -17.24
N ALA A 164 -3.19 -7.57 -18.55
CA ALA A 164 -2.06 -7.42 -19.45
C ALA A 164 -1.24 -6.17 -19.13
N LEU A 165 -1.90 -5.04 -18.74
CA LEU A 165 -1.21 -3.85 -18.25
C LEU A 165 -0.42 -4.14 -16.98
N LEU A 166 -1.02 -4.81 -15.99
CA LEU A 166 -0.38 -5.10 -14.71
C LEU A 166 0.83 -6.04 -14.88
N LEU A 167 0.70 -7.08 -15.69
CA LEU A 167 1.75 -8.07 -15.96
C LEU A 167 2.91 -7.49 -16.77
N SER A 168 2.67 -6.49 -17.61
CA SER A 168 3.73 -5.84 -18.40
C SER A 168 4.44 -4.72 -17.66
N THR A 169 3.71 -3.96 -16.82
CA THR A 169 4.24 -2.74 -16.21
C THR A 169 4.62 -2.89 -14.73
N GLY A 170 4.03 -3.84 -14.02
CA GLY A 170 4.25 -4.02 -12.58
C GLY A 170 3.87 -2.81 -11.74
N ILE A 171 2.96 -1.94 -12.19
CA ILE A 171 2.49 -0.78 -11.44
C ILE A 171 1.74 -1.19 -10.18
N LYS A 172 1.74 -0.32 -9.16
CA LYS A 172 1.01 -0.54 -7.93
C LYS A 172 -0.50 -0.34 -8.15
N LYS A 173 -1.32 -0.99 -7.31
CA LYS A 173 -2.76 -0.78 -7.31
C LYS A 173 -3.17 0.70 -7.30
N GLY A 174 -2.61 1.49 -6.37
CA GLY A 174 -2.91 2.92 -6.31
C GLY A 174 -2.43 3.71 -7.52
N GLU A 175 -1.34 3.29 -8.16
CA GLU A 175 -0.86 3.88 -9.42
C GLU A 175 -1.83 3.55 -10.56
N CYS A 176 -2.28 2.30 -10.67
CA CYS A 176 -3.26 1.85 -11.66
C CYS A 176 -4.59 2.63 -11.55
N LEU A 177 -5.11 2.77 -10.32
CA LEU A 177 -6.33 3.53 -10.05
C LEU A 177 -6.20 5.03 -10.34
N GLY A 178 -5.00 5.58 -10.28
CA GLY A 178 -4.70 6.99 -10.58
C GLY A 178 -4.33 7.24 -12.04
N LEU A 179 -4.35 6.22 -12.91
CA LEU A 179 -4.07 6.42 -14.32
C LEU A 179 -5.23 7.12 -15.03
N SER A 180 -4.89 8.15 -15.81
CA SER A 180 -5.81 8.78 -16.75
C SER A 180 -5.31 8.59 -18.19
N LEU A 181 -6.17 8.83 -19.16
CA LEU A 181 -5.85 8.63 -20.57
C LEU A 181 -4.68 9.50 -21.05
N ASN A 182 -4.54 10.71 -20.48
CA ASN A 182 -3.42 11.62 -20.78
C ASN A 182 -2.07 11.15 -20.20
N HIS A 183 -2.07 10.08 -19.39
CA HIS A 183 -0.84 9.42 -18.94
C HIS A 183 -0.30 8.40 -19.96
N ILE A 184 -1.04 8.13 -21.04
CA ILE A 184 -0.67 7.16 -22.07
C ILE A 184 -0.19 7.94 -23.29
N ASP A 185 1.03 7.70 -23.70
CA ASP A 185 1.62 8.26 -24.91
C ASP A 185 1.85 7.11 -25.90
N LEU A 186 1.02 7.08 -26.96
CA LEU A 186 1.07 6.03 -27.98
C LEU A 186 2.05 6.37 -29.12
N GLU A 187 2.49 7.63 -29.20
CA GLU A 187 3.30 8.18 -30.29
C GLU A 187 4.71 8.54 -29.85
N ALA A 188 5.12 8.06 -28.65
CA ALA A 188 6.45 8.33 -28.16
C ALA A 188 7.52 7.71 -29.09
N PRO A 189 8.68 8.39 -29.30
CA PRO A 189 9.67 8.02 -30.32
C PRO A 189 10.22 6.57 -30.20
N ASN A 190 10.21 6.02 -28.99
CA ASN A 190 10.73 4.67 -28.70
C ASN A 190 9.62 3.62 -28.48
N GLY A 191 8.41 3.92 -28.90
CA GLY A 191 7.23 3.08 -28.70
C GLY A 191 6.30 3.59 -27.59
N PRO A 192 5.11 2.96 -27.44
CA PRO A 192 4.09 3.41 -26.52
C PRO A 192 4.55 3.30 -25.07
N LEU A 193 4.14 4.25 -24.24
CA LEU A 193 4.51 4.27 -22.82
C LEU A 193 3.39 4.82 -21.93
N ILE A 194 3.49 4.55 -20.63
CA ILE A 194 2.68 5.21 -19.61
C ILE A 194 3.55 6.06 -18.69
N PHE A 195 2.97 7.18 -18.25
CA PHE A 195 3.50 8.00 -17.16
C PHE A 195 2.81 7.65 -15.86
N VAL A 196 3.56 7.15 -14.90
CA VAL A 196 3.09 7.05 -13.52
C VAL A 196 3.35 8.38 -12.84
N ARG A 197 2.27 9.08 -12.45
CA ARG A 197 2.32 10.38 -11.79
C ARG A 197 1.69 10.34 -10.40
N TYR A 198 2.06 11.30 -9.58
CA TYR A 198 1.56 11.44 -8.22
C TYR A 198 1.07 12.87 -7.96
N ALA A 199 -0.16 13.00 -7.46
CA ALA A 199 -0.70 14.30 -7.08
C ALA A 199 0.09 14.94 -5.93
N SER A 200 0.53 14.12 -4.95
CA SER A 200 1.31 14.61 -3.81
C SER A 200 2.76 14.94 -4.19
N PRO A 201 3.24 16.16 -3.91
CA PRO A 201 4.63 16.56 -4.15
C PRO A 201 5.66 15.63 -3.48
N GLN A 202 5.33 15.09 -2.31
CA GLN A 202 6.19 14.16 -1.56
C GLN A 202 6.47 12.84 -2.29
N HIS A 203 5.67 12.51 -3.30
CA HIS A 203 5.79 11.25 -4.04
C HIS A 203 6.31 11.44 -5.48
N ARG A 204 6.57 12.67 -5.92
CA ARG A 204 7.06 12.96 -7.28
C ARG A 204 8.37 12.23 -7.63
N TYR A 205 9.21 11.95 -6.66
CA TYR A 205 10.44 11.16 -6.88
C TYR A 205 10.18 9.70 -7.34
N LYS A 206 8.92 9.22 -7.29
CA LYS A 206 8.48 7.91 -7.80
C LYS A 206 7.88 7.99 -9.20
N GLU A 207 7.70 9.19 -9.73
CA GLU A 207 7.17 9.40 -11.08
C GLU A 207 8.15 8.81 -12.10
N ARG A 208 7.60 8.17 -13.11
CA ARG A 208 8.39 7.45 -14.10
C ARG A 208 7.61 7.13 -15.35
N LYS A 209 8.36 6.93 -16.43
CA LYS A 209 7.86 6.36 -17.69
C LYS A 209 8.05 4.85 -17.65
N ILE A 210 7.10 4.11 -18.16
CA ILE A 210 7.18 2.66 -18.33
C ILE A 210 6.71 2.33 -19.74
N ASP A 211 7.53 1.60 -20.48
CA ASP A 211 7.19 1.17 -21.83
C ASP A 211 6.01 0.18 -21.80
N LEU A 212 5.13 0.31 -22.77
CA LEU A 212 3.99 -0.57 -22.98
C LEU A 212 4.30 -1.53 -24.14
N PRO A 213 3.94 -2.81 -24.03
CA PRO A 213 4.08 -3.71 -25.16
C PRO A 213 3.07 -3.33 -26.26
N GLU A 214 3.52 -3.34 -27.50
CA GLU A 214 2.65 -3.07 -28.65
C GLU A 214 1.44 -4.03 -28.71
N THR A 215 1.60 -5.25 -28.21
CA THR A 215 0.54 -6.24 -28.11
C THR A 215 -0.62 -5.83 -27.21
N TRP A 216 -0.42 -4.87 -26.30
CA TRP A 216 -1.48 -4.32 -25.45
C TRP A 216 -2.37 -3.31 -26.19
N LEU A 217 -1.86 -2.65 -27.20
CA LEU A 217 -2.54 -1.53 -27.89
C LEU A 217 -3.89 -1.89 -28.52
N PRO A 218 -4.05 -3.05 -29.23
CA PRO A 218 -5.35 -3.44 -29.77
C PRO A 218 -6.40 -3.56 -28.66
N ALA A 219 -6.06 -4.26 -27.58
CA ALA A 219 -6.96 -4.45 -26.45
C ALA A 219 -7.30 -3.11 -25.74
N TYR A 220 -6.34 -2.21 -25.62
CA TYR A 220 -6.57 -0.86 -25.09
C TYR A 220 -7.55 -0.06 -25.96
N ARG A 221 -7.40 -0.11 -27.29
CA ARG A 221 -8.31 0.60 -28.21
C ARG A 221 -9.73 0.05 -28.13
N GLU A 222 -9.90 -1.26 -28.14
CA GLU A 222 -11.20 -1.94 -27.95
C GLU A 222 -11.82 -1.53 -26.60
N TYR A 223 -11.04 -1.58 -25.51
CA TYR A 223 -11.46 -1.25 -24.19
C TYR A 223 -11.91 0.22 -24.10
N LYS A 224 -11.11 1.14 -24.63
CA LYS A 224 -11.43 2.58 -24.67
C LYS A 224 -12.74 2.84 -25.42
N ALA A 225 -12.93 2.17 -26.56
CA ALA A 225 -14.14 2.34 -27.38
C ALA A 225 -15.37 1.73 -26.70
N GLN A 226 -15.24 0.55 -26.09
CA GLN A 226 -16.36 -0.17 -25.46
C GLN A 226 -16.94 0.62 -24.27
N TYR A 227 -16.09 1.26 -23.46
CA TYR A 227 -16.50 1.95 -22.24
C TYR A 227 -16.56 3.47 -22.37
N ASP A 228 -16.39 4.01 -23.58
CA ASP A 228 -16.40 5.46 -23.87
C ASP A 228 -15.56 6.26 -22.84
N LEU A 229 -14.31 5.82 -22.65
CA LEU A 229 -13.44 6.40 -21.65
C LEU A 229 -13.05 7.82 -21.99
N SER A 230 -13.27 8.75 -21.07
CA SER A 230 -13.02 10.19 -21.26
C SER A 230 -11.84 10.73 -20.44
N ASP A 231 -11.61 10.23 -19.23
CA ASP A 231 -10.55 10.71 -18.34
C ASP A 231 -9.77 9.57 -17.70
N GLN A 232 -10.36 8.84 -16.75
CA GLN A 232 -9.69 7.74 -16.06
C GLN A 232 -9.53 6.52 -16.95
N LEU A 233 -8.37 5.87 -16.87
CA LEU A 233 -8.16 4.60 -17.59
C LEU A 233 -9.04 3.49 -17.02
N PHE A 234 -9.18 3.39 -15.69
CA PHE A 234 -10.04 2.43 -15.02
C PHE A 234 -11.02 3.15 -14.09
N PRO A 235 -12.19 3.61 -14.59
CA PRO A 235 -13.16 4.40 -13.81
C PRO A 235 -14.03 3.51 -12.89
N TRP A 236 -13.42 2.57 -12.20
CA TRP A 236 -14.09 1.69 -11.25
C TRP A 236 -13.45 1.77 -9.86
N SER A 237 -14.22 1.41 -8.84
CA SER A 237 -13.69 1.35 -7.49
C SER A 237 -12.59 0.29 -7.37
N GLN A 238 -11.67 0.53 -6.43
CA GLN A 238 -10.62 -0.42 -6.09
C GLN A 238 -11.17 -1.84 -5.89
N ARG A 239 -12.26 -1.98 -5.11
CA ARG A 239 -12.87 -3.26 -4.78
C ARG A 239 -13.40 -3.99 -6.03
N ARG A 240 -13.96 -3.24 -6.98
CA ARG A 240 -14.45 -3.83 -8.24
C ARG A 240 -13.32 -4.42 -9.07
N LEU A 241 -12.18 -3.74 -9.15
CA LEU A 241 -11.02 -4.24 -9.88
C LEU A 241 -10.33 -5.41 -9.14
N GLU A 242 -10.38 -5.43 -7.81
CA GLU A 242 -9.90 -6.58 -7.02
C GLU A 242 -10.74 -7.83 -7.30
N TYR A 243 -12.06 -7.73 -7.26
CA TYR A 243 -12.95 -8.83 -7.61
C TYR A 243 -12.77 -9.30 -9.06
N LEU A 244 -12.58 -8.37 -9.99
CA LEU A 244 -12.34 -8.74 -11.38
C LEU A 244 -11.06 -9.59 -11.53
N LEU A 245 -10.00 -9.29 -10.78
CA LEU A 245 -8.78 -10.12 -10.78
C LEU A 245 -9.03 -11.46 -10.07
N GLU A 246 -9.78 -11.48 -8.97
CA GLU A 246 -10.14 -12.71 -8.24
C GLU A 246 -10.93 -13.66 -9.13
N ASP A 247 -12.02 -13.18 -9.72
CA ASP A 247 -12.86 -13.95 -10.67
C ASP A 247 -12.00 -14.52 -11.83
N LEU A 248 -11.14 -13.67 -12.40
CA LEU A 248 -10.26 -14.07 -13.50
C LEU A 248 -9.24 -15.16 -13.08
N GLY A 249 -8.73 -15.08 -11.84
CA GLY A 249 -7.85 -16.10 -11.28
C GLY A 249 -8.55 -17.44 -11.09
N GLU A 250 -9.81 -17.45 -10.65
CA GLU A 250 -10.64 -18.65 -10.52
C GLU A 250 -10.94 -19.27 -11.89
N GLU A 251 -11.32 -18.46 -12.87
CA GLU A 251 -11.58 -18.89 -14.25
C GLU A 251 -10.33 -19.48 -14.92
N ALA A 252 -9.15 -18.95 -14.63
CA ALA A 252 -7.87 -19.48 -15.07
C ALA A 252 -7.42 -20.75 -14.31
N GLY A 253 -8.21 -21.22 -13.33
CA GLY A 253 -7.91 -22.41 -12.53
C GLY A 253 -6.74 -22.25 -11.55
N LEU A 254 -6.47 -21.04 -11.09
CA LEU A 254 -5.38 -20.78 -10.12
C LEU A 254 -5.74 -21.30 -8.73
N ASN A 255 -4.78 -21.96 -8.06
CA ASN A 255 -4.89 -22.38 -6.66
C ASN A 255 -4.58 -21.25 -5.68
N LYS A 256 -4.40 -20.03 -6.15
CA LYS A 256 -3.97 -18.85 -5.42
C LYS A 256 -4.73 -17.62 -5.89
N HIS A 257 -4.91 -16.67 -4.97
CA HIS A 257 -5.67 -15.46 -5.22
C HIS A 257 -4.92 -14.51 -6.15
N LEU A 258 -5.41 -14.32 -7.38
CA LEU A 258 -4.84 -13.35 -8.31
C LEU A 258 -5.07 -11.92 -7.79
N SER A 259 -4.02 -11.13 -7.71
CA SER A 259 -4.05 -9.78 -7.15
C SER A 259 -3.09 -8.83 -7.86
N PHE A 260 -3.29 -7.51 -7.66
CA PHE A 260 -2.36 -6.48 -8.12
C PHE A 260 -0.92 -6.75 -7.70
N ASP A 261 -0.73 -7.21 -6.46
CA ASP A 261 0.61 -7.49 -5.93
C ASP A 261 1.23 -8.71 -6.59
N MET A 262 0.46 -9.77 -6.82
CA MET A 262 0.92 -10.95 -7.57
C MET A 262 1.33 -10.59 -9.01
N CYS A 263 0.52 -9.84 -9.75
CA CYS A 263 0.88 -9.38 -11.10
C CYS A 263 2.17 -8.56 -11.08
N ARG A 264 2.32 -7.68 -10.10
CA ARG A 264 3.51 -6.86 -9.94
C ARG A 264 4.77 -7.67 -9.66
N TRP A 265 4.69 -8.66 -8.77
CA TRP A 265 5.82 -9.54 -8.48
C TRP A 265 6.15 -10.47 -9.65
N THR A 266 5.14 -10.94 -10.38
CA THR A 266 5.34 -11.70 -11.63
C THR A 266 6.09 -10.88 -12.68
N CYS A 267 5.65 -9.64 -12.92
CA CYS A 267 6.35 -8.70 -13.80
C CYS A 267 7.81 -8.50 -13.38
N ALA A 268 8.05 -8.25 -12.10
CA ALA A 268 9.38 -8.02 -11.58
C ALA A 268 10.29 -9.27 -11.69
N LEU A 269 9.72 -10.47 -11.48
CA LEU A 269 10.46 -11.72 -11.62
C LEU A 269 10.80 -12.01 -13.08
N LYS A 270 9.90 -11.73 -14.02
CA LYS A 270 10.18 -11.84 -15.47
C LYS A 270 11.32 -10.93 -15.89
N ASP A 271 11.27 -9.67 -15.48
CA ASP A 271 12.35 -8.71 -15.75
C ASP A 271 13.68 -9.20 -15.15
N TRP A 272 13.65 -9.79 -13.95
CA TRP A 272 14.84 -10.35 -13.29
C TRP A 272 15.42 -11.57 -14.03
N GLN A 273 14.56 -12.50 -14.44
CA GLN A 273 14.94 -13.70 -15.20
C GLN A 273 15.40 -13.37 -16.62
N SER A 274 14.92 -12.27 -17.19
CA SER A 274 15.35 -11.72 -18.48
C SER A 274 16.64 -10.89 -18.37
N GLU A 275 17.33 -10.93 -17.23
CA GLU A 275 18.60 -10.24 -16.98
C GLU A 275 18.55 -8.71 -17.20
N ILE A 276 17.36 -8.10 -17.08
CA ILE A 276 17.22 -6.65 -17.15
C ILE A 276 18.04 -6.01 -16.02
N ASP A 277 18.72 -4.91 -16.33
CA ASP A 277 19.52 -4.17 -15.33
C ASP A 277 18.73 -3.90 -14.05
N ARG A 278 19.31 -4.24 -12.91
CA ARG A 278 18.66 -4.19 -11.59
C ARG A 278 18.18 -2.80 -11.21
N ASN A 279 18.88 -1.75 -11.66
CA ASN A 279 18.44 -0.38 -11.46
C ASN A 279 17.22 -0.04 -12.32
N LYS A 280 17.16 -0.56 -13.56
CA LYS A 280 16.00 -0.39 -14.44
C LYS A 280 14.76 -1.06 -13.83
N ILE A 281 14.88 -2.29 -13.30
CA ILE A 281 13.80 -2.98 -12.58
C ILE A 281 13.35 -2.15 -11.37
N ARG A 282 14.29 -1.69 -10.54
CA ARG A 282 13.98 -0.83 -9.39
C ARG A 282 13.23 0.44 -9.79
N GLN A 283 13.68 1.11 -10.86
CA GLN A 283 13.05 2.32 -11.39
C GLN A 283 11.66 2.02 -11.94
N LYS A 284 11.50 0.96 -12.75
CA LYS A 284 10.20 0.50 -13.27
C LYS A 284 9.21 0.25 -12.13
N LEU A 285 9.66 -0.37 -11.03
CA LEU A 285 8.85 -0.61 -9.85
C LEU A 285 8.58 0.64 -9.00
N GLY A 286 9.24 1.77 -9.23
CA GLY A 286 9.06 3.01 -8.46
C GLY A 286 9.33 2.81 -6.96
N ILE A 287 10.46 2.17 -6.61
CA ILE A 287 10.87 1.91 -5.23
C ILE A 287 12.24 2.52 -4.92
N SER A 288 12.45 2.88 -3.65
CA SER A 288 13.71 3.45 -3.17
C SER A 288 14.83 2.41 -3.15
N LYS A 289 16.09 2.87 -3.06
CA LYS A 289 17.25 1.98 -2.89
C LYS A 289 17.15 1.11 -1.61
N ILE A 290 16.55 1.65 -0.55
CA ILE A 290 16.33 0.92 0.71
C ILE A 290 15.35 -0.22 0.50
N GLN A 291 14.19 0.05 -0.11
CA GLN A 291 13.17 -0.96 -0.43
C GLN A 291 13.71 -2.01 -1.42
N TRP A 292 14.57 -1.59 -2.34
CA TRP A 292 15.18 -2.48 -3.34
C TRP A 292 16.01 -3.61 -2.71
N ARG A 293 16.66 -3.37 -1.58
CA ARG A 293 17.45 -4.41 -0.88
C ARG A 293 16.59 -5.62 -0.52
N GLU A 294 15.39 -5.39 0.02
CA GLU A 294 14.46 -6.48 0.36
C GLU A 294 13.87 -7.12 -0.90
N VAL A 295 13.48 -6.30 -1.87
CA VAL A 295 12.87 -6.78 -3.13
C VAL A 295 13.85 -7.63 -3.93
N SER A 296 15.08 -7.19 -4.09
CA SER A 296 16.12 -7.95 -4.84
C SER A 296 16.43 -9.30 -4.21
N MET A 297 16.53 -9.38 -2.87
CA MET A 297 16.71 -10.66 -2.18
C MET A 297 15.54 -11.61 -2.38
N LYS A 298 14.31 -11.09 -2.44
CA LYS A 298 13.12 -11.92 -2.71
C LYS A 298 13.08 -12.39 -4.16
N LEU A 299 13.42 -11.53 -5.11
CA LEU A 299 13.49 -11.90 -6.54
C LEU A 299 14.56 -12.96 -6.78
N GLU A 300 15.72 -12.82 -6.15
CA GLU A 300 16.79 -13.82 -6.22
C GLU A 300 16.33 -15.19 -5.72
N ARG A 301 15.66 -15.24 -4.57
CA ARG A 301 15.10 -16.50 -4.04
C ARG A 301 14.00 -17.08 -4.93
N LEU A 302 13.12 -16.24 -5.50
CA LEU A 302 12.07 -16.67 -6.41
C LEU A 302 12.62 -17.20 -7.75
N SER A 303 13.77 -16.71 -8.18
CA SER A 303 14.41 -17.15 -9.43
C SER A 303 15.15 -18.49 -9.30
N GLN A 304 15.40 -18.94 -8.07
CA GLN A 304 16.12 -20.20 -7.76
C GLN A 304 15.17 -21.39 -7.52
N GLY A 305 13.89 -21.15 -7.35
CA GLY A 305 12.83 -22.16 -7.11
C GLY A 305 11.91 -22.30 -8.29
#